data_d43bda78646ecc2e9e6abdb0152dd9e1
#
_entry.id   d43bda78646ecc2e9e6abdb0152dd9e1
#
_cell.length_a   1.000
_cell.length_b   1.000
_cell.length_c   1.000
_cell.angle_alpha   90.00
_cell.angle_beta   90.00
_cell.angle_gamma   90.00
#
_symmetry.space_group_name_H-M   'P 1'
#
loop_
_entity.id
_entity.type
_entity.pdbx_description
1 polymer ?
#
loop_
_entity_poly.entity_id
_entity_poly.type
_entity_poly.pdbx_seq_one_letter_code
_entity_poly.pdbx_strand_id
1 'polypeptide(L)'
;MTSKKPLIALTPNFNTEREEPYMRPTYLKAIRAAGGIPLILPLDLEEEDLIQLVDTCDGFLFTGGPDIHPFYFGEETQEHCSKVCLRRDRMELALLKLVMKAEKPVLGICRGIQLLNVALGGDLYQDIPSQFPQDFPIAHTQPFDYVIPSHKVEVLPDTLLARLTGCQTLQVNSMHHQACRRLAPGLTACGHASGGLIEAIEKP
;
A
#
# COMPACT_ATOMS: atom_id res chain seq x y z
N MET A 1 -32.53 10.99 -9.77
CA MET A 1 -32.05 9.69 -9.25
C MET A 1 -30.65 9.90 -8.69
N THR A 2 -30.42 9.68 -7.41
CA THR A 2 -29.06 9.74 -6.84
C THR A 2 -28.27 8.57 -7.42
N SER A 3 -27.15 8.85 -8.09
CA SER A 3 -26.24 7.79 -8.57
C SER A 3 -25.81 6.93 -7.38
N LYS A 4 -25.82 5.61 -7.56
CA LYS A 4 -25.30 4.66 -6.55
C LYS A 4 -23.83 5.00 -6.27
N LYS A 5 -23.51 5.24 -4.99
CA LYS A 5 -22.12 5.48 -4.58
C LYS A 5 -21.34 4.17 -4.58
N PRO A 6 -20.07 4.17 -5.03
CA PRO A 6 -19.25 2.98 -4.99
C PRO A 6 -18.95 2.54 -3.56
N LEU A 7 -19.03 1.24 -3.30
CA LEU A 7 -18.65 0.61 -2.03
C LEU A 7 -17.17 0.23 -2.09
N ILE A 8 -16.35 0.84 -1.25
CA ILE A 8 -14.91 0.62 -1.21
C ILE A 8 -14.54 -0.14 0.05
N ALA A 9 -14.03 -1.36 -0.11
CA ALA A 9 -13.53 -2.17 0.98
C ALA A 9 -12.13 -1.71 1.39
N LEU A 10 -11.89 -1.58 2.71
CA LEU A 10 -10.59 -1.20 3.27
C LEU A 10 -10.09 -2.30 4.20
N THR A 11 -8.83 -2.71 4.01
CA THR A 11 -8.18 -3.58 4.98
C THR A 11 -7.69 -2.76 6.17
N PRO A 12 -7.98 -3.18 7.43
CA PRO A 12 -7.58 -2.42 8.60
C PRO A 12 -6.08 -2.50 8.84
N ASN A 13 -5.54 -1.53 9.55
CA ASN A 13 -4.24 -1.64 10.18
C ASN A 13 -4.34 -2.56 11.41
N PHE A 14 -3.20 -2.99 11.96
CA PHE A 14 -3.13 -3.85 13.13
C PHE A 14 -2.16 -3.29 14.17
N ASN A 15 -2.65 -3.11 15.39
CA ASN A 15 -1.83 -2.75 16.53
C ASN A 15 -1.26 -4.04 17.14
N THR A 16 0.04 -4.27 16.94
CA THR A 16 0.72 -5.50 17.40
C THR A 16 0.94 -5.55 18.92
N GLU A 17 0.80 -4.43 19.64
CA GLU A 17 0.93 -4.39 21.10
C GLU A 17 -0.40 -4.71 21.81
N ARG A 18 -1.50 -4.21 21.23
CA ARG A 18 -2.86 -4.45 21.76
C ARG A 18 -3.54 -5.64 21.11
N GLU A 19 -2.92 -6.22 20.09
CA GLU A 19 -3.45 -7.32 19.28
C GLU A 19 -4.84 -7.03 18.67
N GLU A 20 -5.05 -5.78 18.25
CA GLU A 20 -6.36 -5.33 17.74
C GLU A 20 -6.24 -4.68 16.34
N PRO A 21 -7.21 -4.94 15.43
CA PRO A 21 -7.31 -4.19 14.20
C PRO A 21 -7.83 -2.77 14.49
N TYR A 22 -7.35 -1.79 13.73
CA TYR A 22 -7.85 -0.41 13.80
C TYR A 22 -7.83 0.26 12.44
N MET A 23 -8.62 1.33 12.29
CA MET A 23 -8.66 2.14 11.06
C MET A 23 -8.38 3.59 11.38
N ARG A 24 -7.40 4.19 10.70
CA ARG A 24 -7.17 5.64 10.79
C ARG A 24 -8.33 6.39 10.13
N PRO A 25 -8.95 7.36 10.83
CA PRO A 25 -10.10 8.11 10.29
C PRO A 25 -9.82 8.84 8.98
N THR A 26 -8.56 9.13 8.68
CA THR A 26 -8.13 9.81 7.44
C THR A 26 -8.47 9.01 6.18
N TYR A 27 -8.32 7.68 6.19
CA TYR A 27 -8.73 6.82 5.07
C TYR A 27 -10.23 6.92 4.80
N LEU A 28 -11.05 6.84 5.86
CA LEU A 28 -12.50 6.92 5.74
C LEU A 28 -12.96 8.28 5.21
N LYS A 29 -12.31 9.36 5.69
CA LYS A 29 -12.58 10.73 5.21
C LYS A 29 -12.23 10.88 3.74
N ALA A 30 -11.09 10.34 3.29
CA ALA A 30 -10.66 10.41 1.89
C ALA A 30 -11.64 9.70 0.95
N ILE A 31 -12.05 8.46 1.26
CA ILE A 31 -13.04 7.72 0.48
C ILE A 31 -14.38 8.48 0.41
N ARG A 32 -14.85 9.01 1.53
CA ARG A 32 -16.11 9.79 1.56
C ARG A 32 -16.00 11.08 0.75
N ALA A 33 -14.88 11.77 0.82
CA ALA A 33 -14.63 12.99 0.04
C ALA A 33 -14.62 12.70 -1.47
N ALA A 34 -14.12 11.53 -1.87
CA ALA A 34 -14.17 11.04 -3.25
C ALA A 34 -15.55 10.49 -3.68
N GLY A 35 -16.57 10.54 -2.81
CA GLY A 35 -17.94 10.10 -3.12
C GLY A 35 -18.22 8.62 -2.88
N GLY A 36 -17.28 7.86 -2.34
CA GLY A 36 -17.43 6.45 -2.01
C GLY A 36 -18.03 6.19 -0.62
N ILE A 37 -18.43 4.94 -0.38
CA ILE A 37 -18.82 4.42 0.92
C ILE A 37 -17.70 3.51 1.41
N PRO A 38 -17.00 3.83 2.52
CA PRO A 38 -15.96 2.97 3.07
C PRO A 38 -16.56 1.81 3.87
N LEU A 39 -16.07 0.58 3.60
CA LEU A 39 -16.37 -0.64 4.34
C LEU A 39 -15.09 -1.21 4.93
N ILE A 40 -14.96 -1.23 6.26
CA ILE A 40 -13.80 -1.80 6.95
C ILE A 40 -14.00 -3.32 7.03
N LEU A 41 -13.00 -4.09 6.56
CA LEU A 41 -13.04 -5.54 6.59
C LEU A 41 -12.47 -6.07 7.92
N PRO A 42 -13.03 -7.15 8.48
CA PRO A 42 -12.36 -7.90 9.54
C PRO A 42 -11.14 -8.67 8.99
N LEU A 43 -10.24 -9.13 9.87
CA LEU A 43 -9.03 -9.87 9.47
C LEU A 43 -9.20 -11.39 9.43
N ASP A 44 -10.25 -11.91 10.09
CA ASP A 44 -10.51 -13.36 10.22
C ASP A 44 -11.67 -13.75 9.30
N LEU A 45 -11.43 -13.61 7.99
CA LEU A 45 -12.38 -13.96 6.95
C LEU A 45 -11.96 -15.27 6.29
N GLU A 46 -12.91 -16.16 6.11
CA GLU A 46 -12.73 -17.37 5.33
C GLU A 46 -12.79 -17.05 3.81
N GLU A 47 -12.39 -17.99 2.97
CA GLU A 47 -12.30 -17.78 1.52
C GLU A 47 -13.67 -17.43 0.90
N GLU A 48 -14.74 -18.07 1.39
CA GLU A 48 -16.11 -17.81 0.94
C GLU A 48 -16.56 -16.37 1.24
N ASP A 49 -16.19 -15.85 2.41
CA ASP A 49 -16.47 -14.46 2.79
C ASP A 49 -15.73 -13.48 1.87
N LEU A 50 -14.46 -13.78 1.57
CA LEU A 50 -13.65 -12.96 0.66
C LEU A 50 -14.24 -12.93 -0.75
N ILE A 51 -14.71 -14.07 -1.27
CA ILE A 51 -15.37 -14.16 -2.57
C ILE A 51 -16.61 -13.28 -2.59
N GLN A 52 -17.48 -13.39 -1.57
CA GLN A 52 -18.70 -12.58 -1.48
C GLN A 52 -18.39 -11.08 -1.40
N LEU A 53 -17.34 -10.68 -0.67
CA LEU A 53 -16.92 -9.29 -0.58
C LEU A 53 -16.39 -8.76 -1.91
N VAL A 54 -15.64 -9.58 -2.67
CA VAL A 54 -15.16 -9.21 -4.01
C VAL A 54 -16.31 -9.00 -4.97
N ASP A 55 -17.35 -9.81 -4.91
CA ASP A 55 -18.55 -9.64 -5.74
C ASP A 55 -19.35 -8.38 -5.34
N THR A 56 -19.38 -8.06 -4.05
CA THR A 56 -20.21 -6.98 -3.49
C THR A 56 -19.59 -5.60 -3.63
N CYS A 57 -18.25 -5.50 -3.45
CA CYS A 57 -17.55 -4.22 -3.41
C CYS A 57 -17.13 -3.76 -4.81
N ASP A 58 -17.16 -2.45 -5.02
CA ASP A 58 -16.80 -1.82 -6.29
C ASP A 58 -15.29 -1.54 -6.41
N GLY A 59 -14.54 -1.54 -5.30
CA GLY A 59 -13.09 -1.34 -5.28
C GLY A 59 -12.48 -1.64 -3.91
N PHE A 60 -11.14 -1.74 -3.86
CA PHE A 60 -10.40 -2.18 -2.67
C PHE A 60 -9.23 -1.25 -2.35
N LEU A 61 -9.11 -0.86 -1.08
CA LEU A 61 -8.00 -0.08 -0.55
C LEU A 61 -7.21 -0.92 0.46
N PHE A 62 -5.98 -1.24 0.13
CA PHE A 62 -5.01 -1.85 1.05
C PHE A 62 -4.24 -0.74 1.77
N THR A 63 -4.40 -0.67 3.10
CA THR A 63 -3.87 0.44 3.90
C THR A 63 -2.45 0.20 4.38
N GLY A 64 -1.81 1.24 4.94
CA GLY A 64 -0.53 1.13 5.63
C GLY A 64 -0.57 0.24 6.88
N GLY A 65 0.58 -0.04 7.48
CA GLY A 65 0.65 -0.88 8.67
C GLY A 65 2.01 -1.49 8.95
N PRO A 66 2.07 -2.55 9.79
CA PRO A 66 3.30 -3.27 10.10
C PRO A 66 3.89 -3.93 8.85
N ASP A 67 5.13 -4.38 8.93
CA ASP A 67 5.85 -4.98 7.82
C ASP A 67 5.17 -6.26 7.31
N ILE A 68 5.40 -6.57 6.04
CA ILE A 68 5.03 -7.87 5.47
C ILE A 68 6.10 -8.88 5.87
N HIS A 69 5.69 -10.06 6.32
CA HIS A 69 6.62 -11.10 6.72
C HIS A 69 7.55 -11.49 5.56
N PRO A 70 8.89 -11.44 5.73
CA PRO A 70 9.85 -11.63 4.64
C PRO A 70 9.73 -12.97 3.89
N PHE A 71 9.23 -14.03 4.50
CA PHE A 71 9.00 -15.30 3.82
C PHE A 71 8.01 -15.20 2.65
N TYR A 72 7.14 -14.20 2.61
CA TYR A 72 6.25 -14.00 1.47
C TYR A 72 6.95 -13.49 0.20
N PHE A 73 8.17 -12.96 0.34
CA PHE A 73 9.02 -12.60 -0.81
C PHE A 73 10.35 -13.35 -0.84
N GLY A 74 10.42 -14.53 -0.16
CA GLY A 74 11.51 -15.49 -0.26
C GLY A 74 12.79 -15.12 0.51
N GLU A 75 12.70 -14.25 1.50
CA GLU A 75 13.83 -13.81 2.31
C GLU A 75 13.68 -14.22 3.78
N GLU A 76 14.80 -14.35 4.48
CA GLU A 76 14.84 -14.43 5.93
C GLU A 76 14.66 -13.06 6.55
N THR A 77 14.11 -13.01 7.77
CA THR A 77 13.93 -11.77 8.52
C THR A 77 15.29 -11.17 8.91
N GLN A 78 15.54 -9.94 8.48
CA GLN A 78 16.77 -9.22 8.77
C GLN A 78 16.64 -8.36 10.04
N GLU A 79 17.76 -7.90 10.60
CA GLU A 79 17.85 -7.22 11.89
C GLU A 79 16.90 -6.02 12.04
N HIS A 80 16.71 -5.25 10.96
CA HIS A 80 15.91 -4.03 10.97
C HIS A 80 14.46 -4.23 10.48
N CYS A 81 14.05 -5.46 10.15
CA CYS A 81 12.65 -5.77 9.91
C CYS A 81 11.85 -5.51 11.20
N SER A 82 10.73 -4.82 11.09
CA SER A 82 9.91 -4.44 12.22
C SER A 82 8.84 -5.49 12.54
N LYS A 83 7.80 -5.09 13.28
CA LYS A 83 6.69 -5.96 13.66
C LYS A 83 5.90 -6.42 12.43
N VAL A 84 5.47 -7.68 12.41
CA VAL A 84 4.64 -8.28 11.36
C VAL A 84 3.28 -8.73 11.93
N CYS A 85 2.28 -8.89 11.07
CA CYS A 85 0.98 -9.44 11.45
C CYS A 85 0.56 -10.53 10.44
N LEU A 86 0.87 -11.79 10.76
CA LEU A 86 0.59 -12.93 9.87
C LEU A 86 -0.90 -13.10 9.53
N ARG A 87 -1.81 -12.76 10.47
CA ARG A 87 -3.26 -12.80 10.21
C ARG A 87 -3.63 -11.85 9.07
N ARG A 88 -3.10 -10.63 9.14
CA ARG A 88 -3.31 -9.60 8.12
C ARG A 88 -2.66 -9.99 6.80
N ASP A 89 -1.41 -10.46 6.83
CA ASP A 89 -0.69 -10.89 5.62
C ASP A 89 -1.47 -11.96 4.86
N ARG A 90 -1.93 -13.01 5.56
CA ARG A 90 -2.69 -14.12 4.96
C ARG A 90 -4.00 -13.65 4.33
N MET A 91 -4.78 -12.89 5.09
CA MET A 91 -6.07 -12.39 4.62
C MET A 91 -5.90 -11.45 3.41
N GLU A 92 -4.97 -10.49 3.48
CA GLU A 92 -4.77 -9.54 2.40
C GLU A 92 -4.20 -10.18 1.13
N LEU A 93 -3.28 -11.15 1.24
CA LEU A 93 -2.75 -11.89 0.09
C LEU A 93 -3.85 -12.72 -0.59
N ALA A 94 -4.71 -13.38 0.20
CA ALA A 94 -5.85 -14.13 -0.33
C ALA A 94 -6.86 -13.19 -1.01
N LEU A 95 -7.24 -12.11 -0.34
CA LEU A 95 -8.15 -11.10 -0.87
C LEU A 95 -7.62 -10.50 -2.17
N LEU A 96 -6.35 -10.09 -2.19
CA LEU A 96 -5.76 -9.44 -3.37
C LEU A 96 -5.76 -10.38 -4.58
N LYS A 97 -5.48 -11.67 -4.39
CA LYS A 97 -5.55 -12.67 -5.48
C LYS A 97 -6.95 -12.74 -6.11
N LEU A 98 -8.00 -12.72 -5.28
CA LEU A 98 -9.39 -12.73 -5.74
C LEU A 98 -9.77 -11.41 -6.44
N VAL A 99 -9.39 -10.28 -5.85
CA VAL A 99 -9.63 -8.94 -6.38
C VAL A 99 -8.98 -8.76 -7.76
N MET A 100 -7.72 -9.19 -7.91
CA MET A 100 -7.01 -9.14 -9.19
C MET A 100 -7.63 -10.05 -10.24
N LYS A 101 -8.08 -11.26 -9.85
CA LYS A 101 -8.80 -12.18 -10.75
C LYS A 101 -10.14 -11.61 -11.22
N ALA A 102 -10.82 -10.85 -10.37
CA ALA A 102 -12.09 -10.19 -10.67
C ALA A 102 -11.91 -8.81 -11.36
N GLU A 103 -10.67 -8.40 -11.63
CA GLU A 103 -10.31 -7.12 -12.27
C GLU A 103 -10.92 -5.89 -11.58
N LYS A 104 -11.09 -5.96 -10.26
CA LYS A 104 -11.62 -4.84 -9.48
C LYS A 104 -10.56 -3.75 -9.28
N PRO A 105 -10.95 -2.47 -9.23
CA PRO A 105 -10.03 -1.38 -8.91
C PRO A 105 -9.34 -1.56 -7.56
N VAL A 106 -8.03 -1.35 -7.53
CA VAL A 106 -7.19 -1.48 -6.33
C VAL A 106 -6.35 -0.23 -6.12
N LEU A 107 -6.28 0.21 -4.86
CA LEU A 107 -5.31 1.20 -4.40
C LEU A 107 -4.54 0.65 -3.20
N GLY A 108 -3.22 0.67 -3.27
CA GLY A 108 -2.33 0.35 -2.15
C GLY A 108 -1.64 1.61 -1.62
N ILE A 109 -1.65 1.82 -0.31
CA ILE A 109 -0.98 2.97 0.33
C ILE A 109 0.05 2.46 1.33
N CYS A 110 1.30 2.95 1.23
CA CYS A 110 2.43 2.57 2.10
C CYS A 110 2.65 1.04 2.05
N ARG A 111 2.37 0.31 3.12
CA ARG A 111 2.40 -1.16 3.12
C ARG A 111 1.53 -1.76 1.99
N GLY A 112 0.46 -1.10 1.59
CA GLY A 112 -0.42 -1.58 0.51
C GLY A 112 0.29 -1.69 -0.84
N ILE A 113 1.18 -0.77 -1.24
CA ILE A 113 1.96 -0.93 -2.48
C ILE A 113 2.99 -2.05 -2.36
N GLN A 114 3.55 -2.25 -1.17
CA GLN A 114 4.48 -3.34 -0.88
C GLN A 114 3.78 -4.70 -1.02
N LEU A 115 2.57 -4.81 -0.46
CA LEU A 115 1.73 -5.99 -0.60
C LEU A 115 1.42 -6.32 -2.06
N LEU A 116 1.05 -5.31 -2.87
CA LEU A 116 0.83 -5.47 -4.31
C LEU A 116 2.06 -6.04 -5.01
N ASN A 117 3.24 -5.48 -4.71
CA ASN A 117 4.49 -5.94 -5.29
C ASN A 117 4.81 -7.39 -4.90
N VAL A 118 4.73 -7.71 -3.62
CA VAL A 118 5.01 -9.06 -3.09
C VAL A 118 4.02 -10.10 -3.63
N ALA A 119 2.74 -9.81 -3.61
CA ALA A 119 1.70 -10.72 -4.07
C ALA A 119 1.82 -11.09 -5.56
N LEU A 120 2.42 -10.21 -6.36
CA LEU A 120 2.66 -10.41 -7.79
C LEU A 120 4.07 -10.97 -8.10
N GLY A 121 4.90 -11.23 -7.08
CA GLY A 121 6.22 -11.87 -7.20
C GLY A 121 7.41 -10.93 -7.20
N GLY A 122 7.24 -9.70 -6.74
CA GLY A 122 8.32 -8.76 -6.44
C GLY A 122 8.91 -8.96 -5.04
N ASP A 123 9.89 -8.14 -4.68
CA ASP A 123 10.51 -8.14 -3.36
C ASP A 123 10.69 -6.72 -2.78
N LEU A 124 11.13 -6.64 -1.54
CA LEU A 124 11.23 -5.40 -0.78
C LEU A 124 12.65 -5.16 -0.25
N TYR A 125 12.99 -3.90 -0.06
CA TYR A 125 13.96 -3.52 0.95
C TYR A 125 13.28 -3.67 2.32
N GLN A 126 13.83 -4.52 3.19
CA GLN A 126 13.30 -4.69 4.55
C GLN A 126 13.60 -3.48 5.44
N ASP A 127 14.62 -2.69 5.09
CA ASP A 127 14.95 -1.42 5.73
C ASP A 127 15.73 -0.53 4.75
N ILE A 128 15.15 0.61 4.40
CA ILE A 128 15.75 1.55 3.44
C ILE A 128 17.13 2.04 3.92
N PRO A 129 17.30 2.51 5.18
CA PRO A 129 18.58 3.02 5.65
C PRO A 129 19.74 2.04 5.54
N SER A 130 19.49 0.75 5.76
CA SER A 130 20.54 -0.28 5.76
C SER A 130 20.78 -0.93 4.39
N GLN A 131 19.78 -0.91 3.50
CA GLN A 131 19.82 -1.69 2.27
C GLN A 131 19.82 -0.86 0.98
N PHE A 132 19.38 0.39 1.04
CA PHE A 132 19.33 1.28 -0.11
C PHE A 132 20.41 2.35 -0.02
N PRO A 133 21.56 2.21 -0.71
CA PRO A 133 22.67 3.15 -0.63
C PRO A 133 22.29 4.50 -1.24
N GLN A 134 22.55 5.58 -0.51
CA GLN A 134 22.30 6.95 -0.93
C GLN A 134 23.47 7.85 -0.52
N ASP A 135 23.90 8.72 -1.44
CA ASP A 135 24.90 9.76 -1.12
C ASP A 135 24.33 10.80 -0.13
N PHE A 136 23.03 11.09 -0.26
CA PHE A 136 22.28 11.98 0.63
C PHE A 136 20.98 11.29 1.08
N PRO A 137 20.99 10.56 2.21
CA PRO A 137 19.84 9.81 2.65
C PRO A 137 18.65 10.71 3.02
N ILE A 138 17.49 10.41 2.45
CA ILE A 138 16.22 11.06 2.76
C ILE A 138 15.58 10.34 3.95
N ALA A 139 15.01 11.11 4.88
CA ALA A 139 14.25 10.56 6.00
C ALA A 139 12.86 10.10 5.53
N HIS A 140 12.73 8.82 5.17
CA HIS A 140 11.42 8.22 4.83
C HIS A 140 10.53 7.97 6.07
N THR A 141 11.09 8.03 7.27
CA THR A 141 10.37 8.23 8.52
C THR A 141 10.64 9.66 8.98
N GLN A 142 9.77 10.60 8.59
CA GLN A 142 10.00 12.02 8.86
C GLN A 142 9.90 12.35 10.35
N PRO A 143 10.78 13.25 10.87
CA PRO A 143 10.84 13.56 12.30
C PRO A 143 9.89 14.69 12.76
N PHE A 144 8.95 15.12 11.90
CA PHE A 144 8.01 16.20 12.17
C PHE A 144 6.60 15.81 11.73
N ASP A 145 5.61 16.70 11.94
CA ASP A 145 4.18 16.44 11.68
C ASP A 145 3.94 15.99 10.23
N TYR A 146 3.19 14.91 10.07
CA TYR A 146 2.86 14.30 8.78
C TYR A 146 1.94 15.13 7.88
N VAL A 147 1.40 16.26 8.33
CA VAL A 147 0.71 17.23 7.47
C VAL A 147 1.68 18.09 6.65
N ILE A 148 2.96 18.08 7.02
CA ILE A 148 4.03 18.82 6.34
C ILE A 148 4.73 17.87 5.37
N PRO A 149 4.89 18.23 4.08
CA PRO A 149 5.65 17.43 3.14
C PRO A 149 7.12 17.27 3.56
N SER A 150 7.67 16.07 3.40
CA SER A 150 9.04 15.71 3.76
C SER A 150 10.00 15.75 2.58
N HIS A 151 9.59 15.20 1.45
CA HIS A 151 10.45 15.13 0.26
C HIS A 151 9.63 15.23 -1.05
N LYS A 152 10.34 15.17 -2.16
CA LYS A 152 9.75 15.20 -3.49
C LYS A 152 9.73 13.81 -4.10
N VAL A 153 8.69 13.55 -4.87
CA VAL A 153 8.56 12.38 -5.74
C VAL A 153 8.46 12.86 -7.17
N GLU A 154 9.37 12.41 -8.03
CA GLU A 154 9.29 12.62 -9.47
C GLU A 154 8.25 11.67 -10.04
N VAL A 155 7.27 12.22 -10.76
CA VAL A 155 6.19 11.45 -11.40
C VAL A 155 6.58 11.18 -12.85
N LEU A 156 6.58 9.91 -13.23
CA LEU A 156 6.94 9.54 -14.60
C LEU A 156 5.82 9.92 -15.58
N PRO A 157 6.19 10.43 -16.76
CA PRO A 157 5.22 10.82 -17.79
C PRO A 157 4.44 9.59 -18.29
N ASP A 158 3.27 9.84 -18.89
CA ASP A 158 2.41 8.82 -19.49
C ASP A 158 1.83 7.76 -18.54
N THR A 159 2.01 7.95 -17.22
CA THR A 159 1.48 7.09 -16.17
C THR A 159 0.07 7.50 -15.72
N LEU A 160 -0.65 6.57 -15.07
CA LEU A 160 -1.93 6.89 -14.44
C LEU A 160 -1.75 7.98 -13.36
N LEU A 161 -0.68 7.88 -12.55
CA LEU A 161 -0.35 8.88 -11.53
C LEU A 161 -0.18 10.27 -12.14
N ALA A 162 0.55 10.39 -13.26
CA ALA A 162 0.72 11.66 -13.96
C ALA A 162 -0.62 12.23 -14.46
N ARG A 163 -1.48 11.39 -15.03
CA ARG A 163 -2.82 11.79 -15.49
C ARG A 163 -3.73 12.25 -14.36
N LEU A 164 -3.69 11.56 -13.20
CA LEU A 164 -4.53 11.89 -12.06
C LEU A 164 -4.10 13.16 -11.33
N THR A 165 -2.79 13.39 -11.22
CA THR A 165 -2.24 14.53 -10.45
C THR A 165 -2.00 15.78 -11.31
N GLY A 166 -1.76 15.60 -12.61
CA GLY A 166 -1.36 16.68 -13.53
C GLY A 166 0.02 17.26 -13.21
N CYS A 167 0.83 16.58 -12.40
CA CYS A 167 2.11 17.06 -11.89
C CYS A 167 3.27 16.19 -12.33
N GLN A 168 4.43 16.80 -12.59
CA GLN A 168 5.70 16.09 -12.80
C GLN A 168 6.45 15.84 -11.48
N THR A 169 6.07 16.55 -10.42
CA THR A 169 6.68 16.42 -9.10
C THR A 169 5.61 16.61 -8.04
N LEU A 170 5.61 15.71 -7.05
CA LEU A 170 4.75 15.81 -5.88
C LEU A 170 5.60 16.06 -4.63
N GLN A 171 5.13 16.92 -3.74
CA GLN A 171 5.67 17.04 -2.40
C GLN A 171 4.85 16.12 -1.49
N VAL A 172 5.51 15.15 -0.85
CA VAL A 172 4.85 14.10 -0.07
C VAL A 172 5.32 14.06 1.37
N ASN A 173 4.43 13.64 2.27
CA ASN A 173 4.81 13.19 3.60
C ASN A 173 5.31 11.74 3.54
N SER A 174 6.09 11.32 4.54
CA SER A 174 6.72 10.00 4.53
C SER A 174 6.73 9.37 5.90
N MET A 175 6.26 8.12 5.97
CA MET A 175 6.16 7.35 7.21
C MET A 175 6.34 5.85 6.89
N HIS A 176 7.51 5.49 6.36
CA HIS A 176 7.86 4.10 6.07
C HIS A 176 9.38 3.90 6.15
N HIS A 177 9.83 2.69 6.41
CA HIS A 177 11.22 2.30 6.38
C HIS A 177 11.48 1.15 5.38
N GLN A 178 10.41 0.56 4.82
CA GLN A 178 10.48 -0.43 3.75
C GLN A 178 10.04 0.17 2.41
N ALA A 179 10.52 -0.40 1.31
CA ALA A 179 10.14 0.00 -0.05
C ALA A 179 10.19 -1.18 -1.02
N CYS A 180 9.53 -1.02 -2.18
CA CYS A 180 9.68 -1.95 -3.28
C CYS A 180 11.13 -1.92 -3.79
N ARG A 181 11.77 -3.11 -3.94
CA ARG A 181 13.11 -3.26 -4.49
C ARG A 181 13.04 -3.73 -5.94
N ARG A 182 12.73 -4.98 -6.16
CA ARG A 182 12.45 -5.52 -7.50
C ARG A 182 10.95 -5.57 -7.72
N LEU A 183 10.48 -4.89 -8.76
CA LEU A 183 9.08 -4.94 -9.12
C LEU A 183 8.70 -6.30 -9.70
N ALA A 184 7.49 -6.72 -9.36
CA ALA A 184 6.87 -7.90 -9.94
C ALA A 184 6.64 -7.72 -11.45
N PRO A 185 6.63 -8.81 -12.24
CA PRO A 185 6.26 -8.75 -13.64
C PRO A 185 4.87 -8.11 -13.85
N GLY A 186 4.79 -7.16 -14.79
CA GLY A 186 3.55 -6.44 -15.09
C GLY A 186 3.25 -5.25 -14.19
N LEU A 187 4.13 -4.93 -13.22
CA LEU A 187 4.12 -3.67 -12.50
C LEU A 187 5.15 -2.71 -13.10
N THR A 188 4.81 -1.44 -13.11
CA THR A 188 5.68 -0.36 -13.57
C THR A 188 5.81 0.70 -12.47
N ALA A 189 7.03 1.18 -12.24
CA ALA A 189 7.23 2.34 -11.38
C ALA A 189 6.63 3.57 -12.08
N CYS A 190 5.88 4.36 -11.34
CA CYS A 190 5.29 5.62 -11.83
C CYS A 190 5.72 6.83 -11.01
N GLY A 191 6.49 6.64 -9.94
CA GLY A 191 7.09 7.71 -9.16
C GLY A 191 8.32 7.26 -8.38
N HIS A 192 9.32 8.15 -8.30
CA HIS A 192 10.57 7.90 -7.58
C HIS A 192 10.90 9.07 -6.65
N ALA A 193 11.38 8.76 -5.46
CA ALA A 193 12.08 9.74 -4.62
C ALA A 193 13.48 10.02 -5.18
N SER A 194 14.15 11.05 -4.68
CA SER A 194 15.56 11.32 -5.00
C SER A 194 16.41 10.09 -4.70
N GLY A 195 17.37 9.80 -5.60
CA GLY A 195 18.19 8.58 -5.52
C GLY A 195 17.54 7.35 -6.17
N GLY A 196 16.31 7.47 -6.71
CA GLY A 196 15.68 6.42 -7.51
C GLY A 196 14.85 5.42 -6.70
N LEU A 197 14.60 5.66 -5.40
CA LEU A 197 13.72 4.79 -4.60
C LEU A 197 12.29 4.83 -5.16
N ILE A 198 11.71 3.66 -5.36
CA ILE A 198 10.34 3.53 -5.88
C ILE A 198 9.33 3.95 -4.81
N GLU A 199 8.53 4.97 -5.09
CA GLU A 199 7.49 5.53 -4.23
C GLU A 199 6.08 5.27 -4.74
N ALA A 200 5.94 5.05 -6.04
CA ALA A 200 4.66 4.74 -6.64
C ALA A 200 4.82 3.70 -7.76
N ILE A 201 3.84 2.81 -7.85
CA ILE A 201 3.76 1.76 -8.86
C ILE A 201 2.35 1.72 -9.45
N GLU A 202 2.25 1.27 -10.67
CA GLU A 202 0.96 0.98 -11.32
C GLU A 202 1.02 -0.32 -12.10
N LYS A 203 -0.15 -0.91 -12.32
CA LYS A 203 -0.36 -2.00 -13.25
C LYS A 203 -1.15 -1.45 -14.43
N PRO A 204 -0.50 -1.25 -15.60
CA PRO A 204 -1.15 -0.74 -16.81
C PRO A 204 -2.32 -1.61 -17.28
#